data_4a9399743774604fb124d80ffcaf9c17
#
_entry.id   4a9399743774604fb124d80ffcaf9c17
#
_cell.length_a   1.000
_cell.length_b   1.000
_cell.length_c   1.000
_cell.angle_alpha   90.00
_cell.angle_beta   90.00
_cell.angle_gamma   90.00
#
_symmetry.space_group_name_H-M   'P 1'
#
loop_
_entity.id
_entity.type
_entity.pdbx_description
1 polymer ?
#
loop_
_entity_poly.entity_id
_entity_poly.type
_entity_poly.pdbx_seq_one_letter_code
_entity_poly.pdbx_strand_id
1 'polypeptide(L)'
;TDIPETVEITAVRNYLAVQFGNVYIRTRLIEGEFPNYRRVIPSDFKCVVTVDRAEFTGAVERASIVAKDAQYNVINFIVADDQIKLMSQHPDYGTVEDYVPCHLEGQGLDISFNGKFILDILKHCHDSEVILKSKENSPMLVQDKEDTSCVFVVTPMRTK
;
A
#
# COMPACT_ATOMS: atom_id res chain seq x y z
N THR A 1 -11.99 -15.20 -29.24
CA THR A 1 -12.18 -13.74 -29.40
C THR A 1 -10.81 -13.17 -29.67
N ASP A 2 -10.57 -12.78 -30.92
CA ASP A 2 -9.29 -12.19 -31.31
C ASP A 2 -9.13 -10.85 -30.59
N ILE A 3 -8.11 -10.74 -29.79
CA ILE A 3 -7.71 -9.46 -29.16
C ILE A 3 -7.14 -8.61 -30.29
N PRO A 4 -7.65 -7.41 -30.55
CA PRO A 4 -7.11 -6.55 -31.60
C PRO A 4 -5.65 -6.18 -31.30
N GLU A 5 -4.79 -6.30 -32.29
CA GLU A 5 -3.34 -5.98 -32.18
C GLU A 5 -3.07 -4.50 -31.90
N THR A 6 -4.04 -3.63 -32.19
CA THR A 6 -3.89 -2.19 -32.05
C THR A 6 -5.10 -1.56 -31.37
N VAL A 7 -4.80 -0.55 -30.57
CA VAL A 7 -5.78 0.29 -29.88
C VAL A 7 -5.55 1.73 -30.32
N GLU A 8 -6.61 2.39 -30.79
CA GLU A 8 -6.55 3.82 -31.10
C GLU A 8 -6.95 4.64 -29.87
N ILE A 9 -6.09 5.58 -29.50
CA ILE A 9 -6.33 6.47 -28.35
C ILE A 9 -6.39 7.91 -28.84
N THR A 10 -7.51 8.56 -28.62
CA THR A 10 -7.73 9.97 -28.93
C THR A 10 -7.89 10.77 -27.64
N ALA A 11 -6.98 11.69 -27.38
CA ALA A 11 -7.07 12.62 -26.27
C ALA A 11 -7.42 14.03 -26.76
N VAL A 12 -8.50 14.59 -26.25
CA VAL A 12 -8.89 15.98 -26.46
C VAL A 12 -9.07 16.69 -25.12
N ARG A 13 -9.18 18.02 -25.17
CA ARG A 13 -9.10 18.89 -24.00
C ARG A 13 -9.81 18.38 -22.73
N ASN A 14 -10.94 17.70 -22.86
CA ASN A 14 -11.76 17.30 -21.70
C ASN A 14 -12.21 15.84 -21.73
N TYR A 15 -11.77 15.04 -22.69
CA TYR A 15 -12.06 13.60 -22.71
C TYR A 15 -10.95 12.79 -23.37
N LEU A 16 -10.93 11.50 -23.01
CA LEU A 16 -10.16 10.44 -23.63
C LEU A 16 -11.14 9.47 -24.29
N ALA A 17 -10.84 9.10 -25.53
CA ALA A 17 -11.55 8.04 -26.23
C ALA A 17 -10.59 6.92 -26.60
N VAL A 18 -11.03 5.69 -26.47
CA VAL A 18 -10.29 4.49 -26.82
C VAL A 18 -11.16 3.65 -27.74
N GLN A 19 -10.62 3.27 -28.90
CA GLN A 19 -11.30 2.41 -29.86
C GLN A 19 -10.46 1.18 -30.17
N PHE A 20 -11.09 0.02 -30.14
CA PHE A 20 -10.48 -1.25 -30.55
C PHE A 20 -11.56 -2.17 -31.11
N GLY A 21 -11.35 -2.69 -32.32
CA GLY A 21 -12.36 -3.46 -33.05
C GLY A 21 -13.66 -2.68 -33.20
N ASN A 22 -14.77 -3.24 -32.71
CA ASN A 22 -16.09 -2.61 -32.70
C ASN A 22 -16.46 -1.97 -31.34
N VAL A 23 -15.51 -1.85 -30.43
CA VAL A 23 -15.71 -1.24 -29.10
C VAL A 23 -15.18 0.19 -29.10
N TYR A 24 -16.00 1.12 -28.60
CA TYR A 24 -15.66 2.51 -28.38
C TYR A 24 -15.95 2.90 -26.95
N ILE A 25 -14.90 3.35 -26.23
CA ILE A 25 -14.99 3.79 -24.84
C ILE A 25 -14.61 5.27 -24.79
N ARG A 26 -15.44 6.09 -24.14
CA ARG A 26 -15.17 7.50 -23.91
C ARG A 26 -15.28 7.82 -22.42
N THR A 27 -14.28 8.51 -21.87
CA THR A 27 -14.29 8.99 -20.50
C THR A 27 -13.94 10.48 -20.42
N ARG A 28 -14.54 11.17 -19.46
CA ARG A 28 -14.23 12.57 -19.19
C ARG A 28 -12.91 12.65 -18.40
N LEU A 29 -12.04 13.58 -18.78
CA LEU A 29 -10.82 13.87 -18.03
C LEU A 29 -11.14 14.66 -16.77
N ILE A 30 -10.39 14.38 -15.71
CA ILE A 30 -10.41 15.17 -14.48
C ILE A 30 -9.74 16.51 -14.76
N GLU A 31 -10.34 17.59 -14.28
CA GLU A 31 -9.78 18.93 -14.41
C GLU A 31 -8.61 19.13 -13.44
N GLY A 32 -7.56 19.81 -13.88
CA GLY A 32 -6.38 20.14 -13.09
C GLY A 32 -5.08 19.58 -13.65
N GLU A 33 -3.98 20.03 -13.06
CA GLU A 33 -2.66 19.49 -13.38
C GLU A 33 -2.43 18.15 -12.68
N PHE A 34 -1.81 17.21 -13.37
CA PHE A 34 -1.39 15.94 -12.75
C PHE A 34 -0.38 16.22 -11.64
N PRO A 35 -0.61 15.72 -10.41
CA PRO A 35 0.29 16.02 -9.30
C PRO A 35 1.71 15.51 -9.55
N ASN A 36 2.70 16.27 -9.08
CA ASN A 36 4.08 15.82 -9.14
C ASN A 36 4.32 14.70 -8.12
N TYR A 37 4.00 13.47 -8.51
CA TYR A 37 4.10 12.27 -7.65
C TYR A 37 5.53 12.02 -7.13
N ARG A 38 6.57 12.47 -7.85
CA ARG A 38 7.96 12.33 -7.40
C ARG A 38 8.25 13.05 -6.09
N ARG A 39 7.47 14.09 -5.78
CA ARG A 39 7.57 14.82 -4.49
C ARG A 39 6.90 14.08 -3.34
N VAL A 40 6.03 13.11 -3.64
CA VAL A 40 5.32 12.31 -2.63
C VAL A 40 6.12 11.08 -2.27
N ILE A 41 6.98 10.58 -3.16
CA ILE A 41 7.85 9.43 -2.89
C ILE A 41 8.92 9.87 -1.88
N PRO A 42 8.94 9.29 -0.66
CA PRO A 42 9.95 9.61 0.33
C PRO A 42 11.33 9.13 -0.13
N SER A 43 12.37 9.85 0.22
CA SER A 43 13.76 9.52 -0.13
C SER A 43 14.68 9.38 1.08
N ASP A 44 14.17 9.68 2.28
CA ASP A 44 14.92 9.60 3.54
C ASP A 44 14.18 8.62 4.47
N PHE A 45 14.86 7.53 4.81
CA PHE A 45 14.32 6.44 5.61
C PHE A 45 15.22 6.17 6.82
N LYS A 46 14.62 5.89 7.96
CA LYS A 46 15.32 5.49 9.18
C LYS A 46 15.01 4.06 9.62
N CYS A 47 13.94 3.51 9.09
CA CYS A 47 13.46 2.15 9.30
C CYS A 47 13.32 1.48 7.93
N VAL A 48 14.03 0.39 7.72
CA VAL A 48 13.90 -0.46 6.54
C VAL A 48 13.63 -1.88 7.02
N VAL A 49 12.56 -2.47 6.55
CA VAL A 49 12.10 -3.79 6.97
C VAL A 49 11.97 -4.68 5.74
N THR A 50 12.59 -5.85 5.78
CA THR A 50 12.35 -6.94 4.83
C THR A 50 11.50 -8.00 5.53
N VAL A 51 10.37 -8.37 4.92
CA VAL A 51 9.41 -9.30 5.51
C VAL A 51 8.85 -10.25 4.46
N ASP A 52 8.56 -11.50 4.86
CA ASP A 52 7.82 -12.45 4.01
C ASP A 52 6.43 -11.89 3.68
N ARG A 53 6.13 -11.80 2.38
CA ARG A 53 4.90 -11.19 1.88
C ARG A 53 3.66 -11.96 2.32
N ALA A 54 3.70 -13.28 2.31
CA ALA A 54 2.54 -14.11 2.63
C ALA A 54 2.22 -14.06 4.13
N GLU A 55 3.25 -14.15 4.99
CA GLU A 55 3.09 -14.04 6.44
C GLU A 55 2.56 -12.65 6.83
N PHE A 56 3.15 -11.59 6.25
CA PHE A 56 2.72 -10.22 6.51
C PHE A 56 1.29 -9.96 6.02
N THR A 57 0.92 -10.44 4.83
CA THR A 57 -0.45 -10.35 4.31
C THR A 57 -1.45 -11.01 5.27
N GLY A 58 -1.16 -12.25 5.69
CA GLY A 58 -2.04 -12.97 6.62
C GLY A 58 -2.22 -12.25 7.96
N ALA A 59 -1.15 -11.65 8.50
CA ALA A 59 -1.22 -10.89 9.74
C ALA A 59 -2.06 -9.59 9.57
N VAL A 60 -1.88 -8.86 8.47
CA VAL A 60 -2.70 -7.67 8.17
C VAL A 60 -4.16 -8.05 7.95
N GLU A 61 -4.45 -9.19 7.30
CA GLU A 61 -5.82 -9.69 7.15
C GLU A 61 -6.47 -9.99 8.49
N ARG A 62 -5.79 -10.70 9.40
CA ARG A 62 -6.29 -11.01 10.74
C ARG A 62 -6.54 -9.74 11.56
N ALA A 63 -5.60 -8.81 11.57
CA ALA A 63 -5.77 -7.53 12.24
C ALA A 63 -6.92 -6.70 11.63
N SER A 64 -7.12 -6.79 10.32
CA SER A 64 -8.21 -6.10 9.62
C SER A 64 -9.60 -6.60 9.99
N ILE A 65 -9.75 -7.84 10.46
CA ILE A 65 -11.06 -8.39 10.87
C ILE A 65 -11.67 -7.54 11.98
N VAL A 66 -10.88 -7.17 12.98
CA VAL A 66 -11.32 -6.34 14.11
C VAL A 66 -11.37 -4.86 13.73
N ALA A 67 -10.43 -4.40 12.90
CA ALA A 67 -10.38 -3.00 12.49
C ALA A 67 -11.47 -2.60 11.46
N LYS A 68 -12.08 -3.57 10.76
CA LYS A 68 -12.97 -3.33 9.60
C LYS A 68 -14.19 -2.46 9.94
N ASP A 69 -14.79 -2.66 11.10
CA ASP A 69 -15.97 -1.93 11.55
C ASP A 69 -15.61 -0.72 12.43
N ALA A 70 -14.32 -0.56 12.77
CA ALA A 70 -13.80 0.64 13.41
C ALA A 70 -13.60 1.75 12.37
N GLN A 71 -13.71 2.99 12.82
CA GLN A 71 -13.50 4.15 11.96
C GLN A 71 -12.12 4.05 11.29
N TYR A 72 -12.08 3.97 9.94
CA TYR A 72 -10.88 3.98 9.10
C TYR A 72 -10.02 2.70 9.02
N ASN A 73 -10.44 1.56 9.54
CA ASN A 73 -9.69 0.30 9.45
C ASN A 73 -8.19 0.47 9.86
N VAL A 74 -7.97 1.07 11.02
CA VAL A 74 -6.63 1.43 11.49
C VAL A 74 -5.95 0.22 12.12
N ILE A 75 -4.74 -0.07 11.65
CA ILE A 75 -3.83 -1.04 12.24
C ILE A 75 -2.56 -0.29 12.66
N ASN A 76 -2.12 -0.51 13.87
CA ASN A 76 -0.85 0.00 14.38
C ASN A 76 0.25 -1.04 14.14
N PHE A 77 1.38 -0.58 13.63
CA PHE A 77 2.57 -1.35 13.32
C PHE A 77 3.70 -0.89 14.23
N ILE A 78 4.17 -1.78 15.09
CA ILE A 78 5.33 -1.54 15.96
C ILE A 78 6.44 -2.45 15.47
N VAL A 79 7.52 -1.85 14.97
CA VAL A 79 8.69 -2.56 14.45
C VAL A 79 9.81 -2.46 15.46
N ALA A 80 10.26 -3.57 16.00
CA ALA A 80 11.39 -3.67 16.91
C ALA A 80 11.91 -5.10 16.96
N ASP A 81 13.18 -5.29 17.28
CA ASP A 81 13.78 -6.60 17.57
C ASP A 81 13.54 -7.65 16.47
N ASP A 82 13.70 -7.25 15.19
CA ASP A 82 13.44 -8.10 14.02
C ASP A 82 12.02 -8.67 13.96
N GLN A 83 11.05 -7.91 14.46
CA GLN A 83 9.66 -8.28 14.48
C GLN A 83 8.75 -7.09 14.18
N ILE A 84 7.65 -7.35 13.47
CA ILE A 84 6.53 -6.43 13.32
C ILE A 84 5.40 -6.92 14.21
N LYS A 85 5.04 -6.12 15.23
CA LYS A 85 3.80 -6.32 15.97
C LYS A 85 2.68 -5.51 15.30
N LEU A 86 1.60 -6.17 14.93
CA LEU A 86 0.40 -5.54 14.41
C LEU A 86 -0.66 -5.50 15.51
N MET A 87 -1.26 -4.33 15.72
CA MET A 87 -2.33 -4.16 16.69
C MET A 87 -3.54 -3.49 16.05
N SER A 88 -4.72 -4.00 16.35
CA SER A 88 -5.98 -3.35 16.03
C SER A 88 -6.95 -3.44 17.21
N GLN A 89 -7.81 -2.46 17.35
CA GLN A 89 -8.75 -2.38 18.46
C GLN A 89 -10.13 -1.96 17.98
N HIS A 90 -11.15 -2.60 18.55
CA HIS A 90 -12.55 -2.22 18.38
C HIS A 90 -13.25 -2.20 19.74
N PRO A 91 -14.11 -1.22 20.02
CA PRO A 91 -14.80 -1.10 21.31
C PRO A 91 -15.62 -2.33 21.70
N ASP A 92 -16.28 -2.97 20.71
CA ASP A 92 -17.18 -4.10 20.94
C ASP A 92 -16.53 -5.46 20.75
N TYR A 93 -15.48 -5.56 19.89
CA TYR A 93 -14.85 -6.85 19.53
C TYR A 93 -13.50 -7.08 20.22
N GLY A 94 -12.98 -6.08 20.93
CA GLY A 94 -11.72 -6.19 21.66
C GLY A 94 -10.49 -5.84 20.85
N THR A 95 -9.36 -6.45 21.20
CA THR A 95 -8.04 -6.13 20.61
C THR A 95 -7.46 -7.39 19.96
N VAL A 96 -6.85 -7.21 18.80
CA VAL A 96 -6.01 -8.21 18.14
C VAL A 96 -4.57 -7.76 18.22
N GLU A 97 -3.69 -8.69 18.58
CA GLU A 97 -2.25 -8.55 18.48
C GLU A 97 -1.70 -9.72 17.66
N ASP A 98 -0.88 -9.42 16.68
CA ASP A 98 -0.24 -10.41 15.83
C ASP A 98 1.23 -10.04 15.62
N TYR A 99 2.07 -11.02 15.32
CA TYR A 99 3.52 -10.84 15.24
C TYR A 99 4.05 -11.51 13.99
N VAL A 100 4.85 -10.78 13.23
CA VAL A 100 5.50 -11.28 12.01
C VAL A 100 7.01 -11.09 12.13
N PRO A 101 7.80 -12.16 11.99
CA PRO A 101 9.25 -12.03 11.90
C PRO A 101 9.66 -11.18 10.71
N CYS A 102 10.68 -10.37 10.87
CA CYS A 102 11.22 -9.56 9.78
C CYS A 102 12.72 -9.34 9.98
N HIS A 103 13.38 -8.76 8.99
CA HIS A 103 14.72 -8.22 9.13
C HIS A 103 14.65 -6.70 9.19
N LEU A 104 15.07 -6.12 10.30
CA LEU A 104 15.06 -4.67 10.55
C LEU A 104 16.46 -4.08 10.35
N GLU A 105 16.54 -3.10 9.46
CA GLU A 105 17.71 -2.24 9.33
C GLU A 105 17.36 -0.82 9.79
N GLY A 106 18.18 -0.28 10.68
CA GLY A 106 18.02 1.07 11.22
C GLY A 106 17.23 1.13 12.52
N GLN A 107 16.31 2.09 12.63
CA GLN A 107 15.56 2.36 13.86
C GLN A 107 14.22 1.65 13.85
N GLY A 108 13.76 1.21 15.02
CA GLY A 108 12.38 0.77 15.20
C GLY A 108 11.36 1.87 14.86
N LEU A 109 10.12 1.50 14.65
CA LEU A 109 9.05 2.39 14.22
C LEU A 109 7.74 2.05 14.92
N ASP A 110 6.98 3.06 15.32
CA ASP A 110 5.61 2.95 15.80
C ASP A 110 4.73 3.85 14.93
N ILE A 111 3.87 3.26 14.10
CA ILE A 111 3.13 3.98 13.07
C ILE A 111 1.83 3.24 12.73
N SER A 112 0.78 3.99 12.39
CA SER A 112 -0.52 3.41 12.05
C SER A 112 -0.88 3.64 10.59
N PHE A 113 -1.49 2.63 9.97
CA PHE A 113 -1.97 2.69 8.59
C PHE A 113 -3.39 2.15 8.46
N ASN A 114 -4.04 2.49 7.36
CA ASN A 114 -5.27 1.81 6.95
C ASN A 114 -4.93 0.42 6.39
N GLY A 115 -5.39 -0.63 7.07
CA GLY A 115 -5.10 -2.02 6.71
C GLY A 115 -5.54 -2.39 5.29
N LYS A 116 -6.64 -1.81 4.81
CA LYS A 116 -7.11 -2.04 3.43
C LYS A 116 -6.10 -1.56 2.40
N PHE A 117 -5.48 -0.40 2.61
CA PHE A 117 -4.49 0.12 1.66
C PHE A 117 -3.22 -0.73 1.66
N ILE A 118 -2.82 -1.24 2.83
CA ILE A 118 -1.69 -2.19 2.90
C ILE A 118 -2.02 -3.48 2.12
N LEU A 119 -3.20 -4.06 2.34
CA LEU A 119 -3.63 -5.27 1.61
C LEU A 119 -3.74 -5.02 0.10
N ASP A 120 -4.23 -3.85 -0.31
CA ASP A 120 -4.33 -3.51 -1.72
C ASP A 120 -2.94 -3.38 -2.38
N ILE A 121 -1.94 -2.86 -1.66
CA ILE A 121 -0.54 -2.84 -2.10
C ILE A 121 0.01 -4.28 -2.23
N LEU A 122 -0.12 -5.09 -1.18
CA LEU A 122 0.44 -6.45 -1.14
C LEU A 122 -0.11 -7.37 -2.22
N LYS A 123 -1.33 -7.14 -2.72
CA LYS A 123 -1.91 -7.85 -3.88
C LYS A 123 -1.17 -7.58 -5.19
N HIS A 124 -0.46 -6.47 -5.28
CA HIS A 124 0.27 -6.06 -6.48
C HIS A 124 1.78 -6.29 -6.36
N CYS A 125 2.23 -6.81 -5.22
CA CYS A 125 3.58 -7.32 -5.05
C CYS A 125 3.65 -8.79 -5.49
N HIS A 126 4.74 -9.19 -6.11
CA HIS A 126 4.89 -10.51 -6.73
C HIS A 126 5.99 -11.36 -6.11
N ASP A 127 7.00 -10.73 -5.51
CA ASP A 127 8.08 -11.45 -4.83
C ASP A 127 7.61 -12.14 -3.54
N SER A 128 8.37 -13.10 -3.06
CA SER A 128 8.14 -13.75 -1.77
C SER A 128 8.38 -12.82 -0.58
N GLU A 129 9.24 -11.82 -0.74
CA GLU A 129 9.56 -10.82 0.26
C GLU A 129 9.27 -9.40 -0.24
N VAL A 130 8.82 -8.55 0.65
CA VAL A 130 8.61 -7.11 0.39
C VAL A 130 9.48 -6.26 1.32
N ILE A 131 9.84 -5.09 0.83
CA ILE A 131 10.61 -4.10 1.60
C ILE A 131 9.69 -2.94 1.97
N LEU A 132 9.63 -2.65 3.27
CA LEU A 132 8.92 -1.51 3.84
C LEU A 132 9.95 -0.48 4.28
N LYS A 133 9.86 0.75 3.77
CA LYS A 133 10.81 1.83 4.13
C LYS A 133 10.04 3.02 4.67
N SER A 134 10.37 3.48 5.87
CA SER A 134 9.70 4.61 6.49
C SER A 134 10.59 5.35 7.49
N LYS A 135 10.05 6.39 8.07
CA LYS A 135 10.49 7.05 9.28
C LYS A 135 9.28 7.59 10.02
N GLU A 136 9.48 7.99 11.27
CA GLU A 136 8.42 8.55 12.12
C GLU A 136 7.61 9.64 11.41
N ASN A 137 6.29 9.56 11.48
CA ASN A 137 5.32 10.51 10.91
C ASN A 137 5.45 10.76 9.38
N SER A 138 6.05 9.84 8.64
CA SER A 138 6.24 9.96 7.19
C SER A 138 5.51 8.86 6.43
N PRO A 139 5.19 9.08 5.16
CA PRO A 139 4.68 8.02 4.32
C PRO A 139 5.64 6.83 4.28
N MET A 140 5.07 5.63 4.21
CA MET A 140 5.82 4.39 4.01
C MET A 140 5.89 4.08 2.51
N LEU A 141 7.08 3.75 2.05
CA LEU A 141 7.30 3.18 0.73
C LEU A 141 7.30 1.66 0.84
N VAL A 142 6.58 1.00 -0.03
CA VAL A 142 6.53 -0.47 -0.15
C VAL A 142 6.95 -0.85 -1.56
N GLN A 143 7.78 -1.86 -1.68
CA GLN A 143 8.21 -2.42 -2.97
C GLN A 143 8.54 -3.90 -2.84
N ASP A 144 8.54 -4.60 -3.95
CA ASP A 144 9.11 -5.93 -4.03
C ASP A 144 10.62 -5.90 -3.74
N LYS A 145 11.18 -7.01 -3.27
CA LYS A 145 12.59 -7.09 -2.89
C LYS A 145 13.51 -7.11 -4.10
N GLU A 146 13.14 -7.86 -5.12
CA GLU A 146 13.94 -8.06 -6.35
C GLU A 146 13.46 -7.13 -7.47
N ASP A 147 12.14 -7.07 -7.73
CA ASP A 147 11.56 -6.17 -8.72
C ASP A 147 11.26 -4.78 -8.15
N THR A 148 12.17 -3.86 -8.33
CA THR A 148 12.01 -2.46 -7.90
C THR A 148 11.35 -1.56 -8.94
N SER A 149 10.79 -2.10 -10.01
CA SER A 149 10.14 -1.33 -11.09
C SER A 149 8.85 -0.64 -10.63
N CYS A 150 8.16 -1.22 -9.64
CA CYS A 150 6.99 -0.66 -8.99
C CYS A 150 7.29 -0.22 -7.56
N VAL A 151 6.80 0.96 -7.20
CA VAL A 151 6.83 1.46 -5.82
C VAL A 151 5.45 1.93 -5.39
N PHE A 152 5.08 1.60 -4.17
CA PHE A 152 3.83 2.01 -3.57
C PHE A 152 4.12 2.94 -2.39
N VAL A 153 3.30 3.97 -2.24
CA VAL A 153 3.44 4.93 -1.13
C VAL A 153 2.12 5.00 -0.38
N VAL A 154 2.16 4.79 0.92
CA VAL A 154 1.00 4.88 1.81
C VAL A 154 1.25 5.88 2.92
N THR A 155 0.28 6.78 3.12
CA THR A 155 0.36 7.78 4.19
C THR A 155 -0.11 7.22 5.52
N PRO A 156 0.59 7.55 6.63
CA PRO A 156 0.16 7.10 7.95
C PRO A 156 -1.15 7.77 8.39
N MET A 157 -1.85 7.06 9.26
CA MET A 157 -3.03 7.55 9.96
C MET A 157 -2.60 8.22 11.27
N ARG A 158 -3.17 9.38 11.57
CA ARG A 158 -2.98 10.00 12.89
C ARG A 158 -3.98 9.37 13.85
N THR A 159 -3.49 8.58 14.78
CA THR A 159 -4.24 8.14 15.96
C THR A 159 -4.09 9.21 17.03
N LYS A 160 -5.21 9.72 17.52
CA LYS A 160 -5.24 10.63 18.68
C LYS A 160 -5.06 9.84 19.96
#